data_3c68179d375638099b39d305fcb74163
#
_entry.id   3c68179d375638099b39d305fcb74163
#
_cell.length_a   1.000
_cell.length_b   1.000
_cell.length_c   1.000
_cell.angle_alpha   90.00
_cell.angle_beta   90.00
_cell.angle_gamma   90.00
#
_symmetry.space_group_name_H-M   'P 1'
#
loop_
_entity.id
_entity.type
_entity.pdbx_description
1 polymer ?
#
loop_
_entity_poly.entity_id
_entity_poly.type
_entity_poly.pdbx_seq_one_letter_code
_entity_poly.pdbx_strand_id
1 'polypeptide(L)'
;MLSLPTCWAVPLQKAVNKMAVPHTITMTSRDFTLSDHDVHVWCASLQQPAVVVDQLTRILSSDEKDRAARYHFEHLQRSFIVARGILRVLLGHYLHIQPAQVEFTYLREGKPQLSERHAQKVSFNLSHSHELVLYSFSSSRNIGIDVEHIRPMEDLELIAEHNFSTREIAELK
;
A
#
# COMPACT_ATOMS: atom_id res chain seq x y z
N MET A 1 11.13 22.84 5.72
CA MET A 1 11.02 22.03 4.49
C MET A 1 11.70 20.71 4.79
N LEU A 2 10.91 19.69 5.21
CA LEU A 2 11.46 18.35 5.49
C LEU A 2 11.74 17.70 4.14
N SER A 3 13.01 17.63 3.77
CA SER A 3 13.49 16.75 2.70
C SER A 3 13.27 15.33 3.21
N LEU A 4 12.15 14.71 2.79
CA LEU A 4 11.96 13.28 3.01
C LEU A 4 12.99 12.55 2.14
N PRO A 5 13.82 11.68 2.74
CA PRO A 5 14.81 10.95 1.95
C PRO A 5 14.10 10.01 0.98
N THR A 6 14.53 10.06 -0.24
CA THR A 6 14.48 9.08 -1.33
C THR A 6 13.65 7.83 -1.09
N CYS A 7 12.55 7.82 -1.73
CA CYS A 7 11.66 6.76 -2.18
C CYS A 7 11.69 5.40 -1.47
N TRP A 8 10.72 5.21 -0.60
CA TRP A 8 10.39 3.92 0.02
C TRP A 8 9.45 3.06 -0.85
N ALA A 9 8.91 3.64 -1.92
CA ALA A 9 8.03 2.96 -2.86
C ALA A 9 8.50 3.21 -4.30
N VAL A 10 8.34 2.21 -5.15
CA VAL A 10 8.72 2.27 -6.57
C VAL A 10 7.54 1.89 -7.45
N PRO A 11 7.39 2.48 -8.65
CA PRO A 11 6.48 1.99 -9.66
C PRO A 11 6.79 0.52 -9.97
N LEU A 12 5.76 -0.33 -10.04
CA LEU A 12 5.92 -1.77 -10.25
C LEU A 12 6.73 -2.08 -11.51
N GLN A 13 6.57 -1.29 -12.58
CA GLN A 13 7.36 -1.41 -13.82
C GLN A 13 8.87 -1.29 -13.60
N LYS A 14 9.29 -0.47 -12.63
CA LYS A 14 10.71 -0.32 -12.25
C LYS A 14 11.18 -1.44 -11.31
N ALA A 15 10.27 -2.05 -10.56
CA ALA A 15 10.58 -3.14 -9.62
C ALA A 15 10.73 -4.50 -10.31
N VAL A 16 9.94 -4.79 -11.35
CA VAL A 16 9.97 -6.07 -12.09
C VAL A 16 11.28 -6.28 -12.85
N ASN A 17 11.96 -5.21 -13.27
CA ASN A 17 13.25 -5.30 -13.98
C ASN A 17 14.46 -5.53 -13.07
N LYS A 18 14.30 -5.52 -11.76
CA LYS A 18 15.36 -5.87 -10.80
C LYS A 18 14.72 -6.62 -9.63
N MET A 19 15.11 -7.85 -9.40
CA MET A 19 14.69 -8.68 -8.25
C MET A 19 15.12 -8.11 -6.88
N ALA A 20 15.49 -6.86 -6.81
CA ALA A 20 15.75 -6.10 -5.59
C ALA A 20 14.98 -4.78 -5.68
N VAL A 21 14.14 -4.50 -4.71
CA VAL A 21 13.55 -3.15 -4.53
C VAL A 21 14.72 -2.21 -4.29
N PRO A 22 15.02 -1.27 -5.19
CA PRO A 22 16.19 -0.42 -5.03
C PRO A 22 16.00 0.46 -3.79
N HIS A 23 17.04 0.55 -2.95
CA HIS A 23 17.02 1.33 -1.72
C HIS A 23 16.92 2.85 -1.96
N THR A 24 17.07 3.30 -3.20
CA THR A 24 17.01 4.72 -3.56
C THR A 24 16.47 4.90 -4.99
N ILE A 25 15.28 5.47 -5.12
CA ILE A 25 14.74 5.96 -6.40
C ILE A 25 14.36 7.42 -6.21
N THR A 26 14.90 8.29 -7.05
CA THR A 26 14.48 9.68 -7.13
C THR A 26 13.16 9.74 -7.89
N MET A 27 12.08 10.16 -7.22
CA MET A 27 10.78 10.38 -7.83
C MET A 27 10.71 11.79 -8.41
N THR A 28 10.14 11.93 -9.60
CA THR A 28 9.89 13.22 -10.23
C THR A 28 8.40 13.56 -10.14
N SER A 29 8.05 14.82 -10.29
CA SER A 29 6.65 15.24 -10.31
C SER A 29 5.83 14.57 -11.42
N ARG A 30 6.46 14.13 -12.50
CA ARG A 30 5.81 13.39 -13.61
C ARG A 30 5.36 11.99 -13.20
N ASP A 31 5.99 11.39 -12.20
CA ASP A 31 5.62 10.05 -11.72
C ASP A 31 4.25 10.05 -11.00
N PHE A 32 3.68 11.23 -10.70
CA PHE A 32 2.40 11.38 -9.98
C PHE A 32 1.29 12.03 -10.81
N THR A 33 1.46 12.13 -12.13
CA THR A 33 0.40 12.62 -13.03
C THR A 33 -0.38 11.43 -13.57
N LEU A 34 -1.67 11.34 -13.20
CA LEU A 34 -2.61 10.32 -13.66
C LEU A 34 -3.45 10.88 -14.79
N SER A 35 -3.49 10.23 -15.94
CA SER A 35 -4.53 10.43 -16.94
C SER A 35 -5.76 9.56 -16.63
N ASP A 36 -6.88 9.77 -17.31
CA ASP A 36 -8.13 9.05 -17.05
C ASP A 36 -8.05 7.54 -17.34
N HIS A 37 -7.05 7.11 -18.09
CA HIS A 37 -6.84 5.71 -18.46
C HIS A 37 -5.69 5.05 -17.68
N ASP A 38 -4.96 5.82 -16.89
CA ASP A 38 -3.80 5.30 -16.17
C ASP A 38 -4.17 4.58 -14.88
N VAL A 39 -3.39 3.56 -14.58
CA VAL A 39 -3.30 2.93 -13.28
C VAL A 39 -1.84 2.93 -12.86
N HIS A 40 -1.54 3.63 -11.78
CA HIS A 40 -0.22 3.58 -11.19
C HIS A 40 -0.18 2.51 -10.10
N VAL A 41 0.84 1.66 -10.14
CA VAL A 41 1.10 0.67 -9.10
C VAL A 41 2.47 0.92 -8.50
N TRP A 42 2.51 1.04 -7.17
CA TRP A 42 3.72 1.23 -6.39
C TRP A 42 3.93 0.03 -5.49
N CYS A 43 5.17 -0.38 -5.32
CA CYS A 43 5.53 -1.41 -4.34
C CYS A 43 6.57 -0.88 -3.36
N ALA A 44 6.51 -1.35 -2.12
CA ALA A 44 7.47 -1.03 -1.08
C ALA A 44 7.69 -2.22 -0.15
N SER A 45 8.89 -2.28 0.45
CA SER A 45 9.14 -3.18 1.56
C SER A 45 8.56 -2.61 2.85
N LEU A 46 7.91 -3.44 3.65
CA LEU A 46 7.49 -3.12 5.01
C LEU A 46 8.66 -3.15 6.00
N GLN A 47 9.78 -3.76 5.62
CA GLN A 47 11.03 -3.79 6.37
C GLN A 47 11.79 -2.49 6.12
N GLN A 48 11.60 -1.51 7.01
CA GLN A 48 12.25 -0.21 6.92
C GLN A 48 13.18 0.02 8.13
N PRO A 49 14.29 0.76 7.96
CA PRO A 49 15.13 1.19 9.08
C PRO A 49 14.34 1.98 10.12
N ALA A 50 14.75 1.91 11.40
CA ALA A 50 14.06 2.60 12.48
C ALA A 50 13.89 4.10 12.24
N VAL A 51 14.91 4.76 11.69
CA VAL A 51 14.85 6.19 11.36
C VAL A 51 13.74 6.51 10.35
N VAL A 52 13.46 5.61 9.41
CA VAL A 52 12.37 5.76 8.44
C VAL A 52 11.03 5.56 9.12
N VAL A 53 10.91 4.55 9.96
CA VAL A 53 9.69 4.29 10.75
C VAL A 53 9.33 5.49 11.62
N ASP A 54 10.33 6.10 12.29
CA ASP A 54 10.13 7.30 13.10
C ASP A 54 9.65 8.50 12.26
N GLN A 55 10.20 8.69 11.07
CA GLN A 55 9.76 9.75 10.14
C GLN A 55 8.33 9.51 9.69
N LEU A 56 7.97 8.27 9.32
CA LEU A 56 6.63 7.89 8.93
C LEU A 56 5.63 8.05 10.08
N THR A 57 6.03 7.71 11.31
CA THR A 57 5.19 7.89 12.50
C THR A 57 4.80 9.36 12.72
N ARG A 58 5.71 10.30 12.43
CA ARG A 58 5.44 11.74 12.63
C ARG A 58 4.33 12.29 11.72
N ILE A 59 4.14 11.70 10.54
CA ILE A 59 3.12 12.14 9.58
C ILE A 59 1.78 11.42 9.73
N LEU A 60 1.69 10.39 10.60
CA LEU A 60 0.42 9.74 10.93
C LEU A 60 -0.48 10.65 11.75
N SER A 61 -1.79 10.54 11.53
CA SER A 61 -2.81 11.16 12.38
C SER A 61 -2.89 10.50 13.76
N SER A 62 -3.59 11.15 14.71
CA SER A 62 -3.75 10.59 16.07
C SER A 62 -4.46 9.23 16.05
N ASP A 63 -5.55 9.10 15.31
CA ASP A 63 -6.32 7.84 15.18
C ASP A 63 -5.49 6.71 14.57
N GLU A 64 -4.59 7.01 13.62
CA GLU A 64 -3.67 6.03 13.06
C GLU A 64 -2.59 5.60 14.06
N LYS A 65 -2.07 6.53 14.85
CA LYS A 65 -1.13 6.21 15.95
C LYS A 65 -1.80 5.35 17.01
N ASP A 66 -3.04 5.68 17.39
CA ASP A 66 -3.83 4.90 18.32
C ASP A 66 -4.13 3.50 17.76
N ARG A 67 -4.39 3.40 16.46
CA ARG A 67 -4.56 2.11 15.78
C ARG A 67 -3.27 1.30 15.76
N ALA A 68 -2.13 1.93 15.47
CA ALA A 68 -0.82 1.30 15.54
C ALA A 68 -0.52 0.74 16.93
N ALA A 69 -0.81 1.51 17.99
CA ALA A 69 -0.58 1.12 19.37
C ALA A 69 -1.42 -0.09 19.83
N ARG A 70 -2.51 -0.41 19.13
CA ARG A 70 -3.34 -1.59 19.43
C ARG A 70 -2.77 -2.92 18.93
N TYR A 71 -1.77 -2.90 18.04
CA TYR A 71 -1.13 -4.15 17.62
C TYR A 71 -0.30 -4.73 18.76
N HIS A 72 -0.55 -5.99 19.07
CA HIS A 72 0.12 -6.70 20.17
C HIS A 72 1.60 -6.98 19.85
N PHE A 73 1.94 -7.23 18.61
CA PHE A 73 3.31 -7.54 18.17
C PHE A 73 3.96 -6.32 17.52
N GLU A 74 5.20 -6.01 17.94
CA GLU A 74 5.96 -4.86 17.43
C GLU A 74 6.11 -4.88 15.90
N HIS A 75 6.39 -6.05 15.30
CA HIS A 75 6.55 -6.16 13.86
C HIS A 75 5.26 -5.79 13.08
N LEU A 76 4.07 -6.13 13.62
CA LEU A 76 2.79 -5.73 13.02
C LEU A 76 2.54 -4.24 13.17
N GLN A 77 2.87 -3.68 14.33
CA GLN A 77 2.81 -2.24 14.55
C GLN A 77 3.70 -1.49 13.55
N ARG A 78 4.96 -1.91 13.40
CA ARG A 78 5.90 -1.34 12.44
C ARG A 78 5.39 -1.45 11.01
N SER A 79 4.89 -2.62 10.60
CA SER A 79 4.32 -2.85 9.27
C SER A 79 3.15 -1.91 9.00
N PHE A 80 2.25 -1.72 9.97
CA PHE A 80 1.14 -0.78 9.84
C PHE A 80 1.64 0.66 9.68
N ILE A 81 2.59 1.11 10.51
CA ILE A 81 3.18 2.47 10.43
C ILE A 81 3.80 2.70 9.06
N VAL A 82 4.59 1.72 8.57
CA VAL A 82 5.25 1.82 7.27
C VAL A 82 4.24 1.87 6.14
N ALA A 83 3.29 0.92 6.09
CA ALA A 83 2.28 0.89 5.04
C ALA A 83 1.44 2.17 5.02
N ARG A 84 1.01 2.64 6.18
CA ARG A 84 0.17 3.84 6.30
C ARG A 84 0.95 5.12 6.01
N GLY A 85 2.17 5.23 6.50
CA GLY A 85 3.02 6.39 6.27
C GLY A 85 3.39 6.55 4.80
N ILE A 86 3.76 5.47 4.11
CA ILE A 86 4.05 5.48 2.67
C ILE A 86 2.79 5.87 1.88
N LEU A 87 1.61 5.34 2.23
CA LEU A 87 0.35 5.73 1.60
C LEU A 87 0.12 7.24 1.70
N ARG A 88 0.37 7.85 2.87
CA ARG A 88 0.26 9.31 3.06
C ARG A 88 1.23 10.08 2.18
N VAL A 89 2.47 9.60 2.05
CA VAL A 89 3.48 10.22 1.17
C VAL A 89 3.02 10.19 -0.28
N LEU A 90 2.60 9.02 -0.79
CA LEU A 90 2.12 8.86 -2.16
C LEU A 90 0.90 9.74 -2.43
N LEU A 91 -0.12 9.69 -1.55
CA LEU A 91 -1.31 10.54 -1.68
C LEU A 91 -0.98 12.02 -1.57
N GLY A 92 -0.03 12.41 -0.73
CA GLY A 92 0.44 13.79 -0.64
C GLY A 92 0.96 14.31 -1.98
N HIS A 93 1.70 13.47 -2.73
CA HIS A 93 2.16 13.80 -4.07
C HIS A 93 1.01 13.90 -5.08
N TYR A 94 0.10 12.91 -5.13
CA TYR A 94 -1.05 12.95 -6.06
C TYR A 94 -2.01 14.10 -5.78
N LEU A 95 -2.17 14.49 -4.52
CA LEU A 95 -3.08 15.55 -4.10
C LEU A 95 -2.42 16.94 -4.02
N HIS A 96 -1.08 17.00 -4.18
CA HIS A 96 -0.28 18.22 -4.01
C HIS A 96 -0.46 18.88 -2.64
N ILE A 97 -0.50 18.05 -1.57
CA ILE A 97 -0.59 18.48 -0.17
C ILE A 97 0.49 17.82 0.69
N GLN A 98 0.71 18.34 1.89
CA GLN A 98 1.61 17.69 2.83
C GLN A 98 1.05 16.31 3.25
N PRO A 99 1.87 15.25 3.39
CA PRO A 99 1.42 13.91 3.78
C PRO A 99 0.57 13.88 5.06
N ALA A 100 0.90 14.74 6.03
CA ALA A 100 0.15 14.86 7.28
C ALA A 100 -1.26 15.47 7.10
N GLN A 101 -1.52 16.15 5.99
CA GLN A 101 -2.81 16.78 5.67
C GLN A 101 -3.78 15.84 4.92
N VAL A 102 -3.33 14.62 4.57
CA VAL A 102 -4.22 13.62 3.97
C VAL A 102 -5.24 13.17 5.00
N GLU A 103 -6.52 13.30 4.66
CA GLU A 103 -7.63 12.91 5.54
C GLU A 103 -8.28 11.63 5.03
N PHE A 104 -8.47 10.66 5.94
CA PHE A 104 -9.16 9.42 5.64
C PHE A 104 -10.50 9.32 6.34
N THR A 105 -11.43 8.64 5.69
CA THR A 105 -12.61 8.03 6.29
C THR A 105 -12.48 6.52 6.20
N TYR A 106 -13.27 5.79 6.98
CA TYR A 106 -13.17 4.34 7.03
C TYR A 106 -14.53 3.71 6.77
N LEU A 107 -14.55 2.72 5.88
CA LEU A 107 -15.72 1.84 5.72
C LEU A 107 -15.91 0.96 6.95
N ARG A 108 -17.07 0.28 7.02
CA ARG A 108 -17.37 -0.64 8.14
C ARG A 108 -16.31 -1.72 8.35
N GLU A 109 -15.72 -2.20 7.27
CA GLU A 109 -14.65 -3.20 7.26
C GLU A 109 -13.26 -2.62 7.59
N GLY A 110 -13.20 -1.33 7.90
CA GLY A 110 -11.94 -0.65 8.25
C GLY A 110 -11.06 -0.29 7.05
N LYS A 111 -11.56 -0.43 5.80
CA LYS A 111 -10.86 0.00 4.59
C LYS A 111 -10.80 1.53 4.57
N PRO A 112 -9.59 2.13 4.41
CA PRO A 112 -9.45 3.57 4.30
C PRO A 112 -9.95 4.07 2.94
N GLN A 113 -10.59 5.20 2.95
CA GLN A 113 -10.96 6.00 1.79
C GLN A 113 -10.53 7.44 2.03
N LEU A 114 -10.31 8.20 0.97
CA LEU A 114 -10.11 9.64 1.11
C LEU A 114 -11.41 10.30 1.62
N SER A 115 -11.25 11.31 2.47
CA SER A 115 -12.38 12.16 2.88
C SER A 115 -13.01 12.82 1.64
N GLU A 116 -14.26 13.25 1.75
CA GLU A 116 -15.00 13.90 0.66
C GLU A 116 -14.24 15.08 0.03
N ARG A 117 -13.43 15.76 0.83
CA ARG A 117 -12.57 16.87 0.38
C ARG A 117 -11.59 16.46 -0.72
N HIS A 118 -11.18 15.21 -0.77
CA HIS A 118 -10.16 14.67 -1.67
C HIS A 118 -10.67 13.53 -2.56
N ALA A 119 -11.86 12.99 -2.29
CA ALA A 119 -12.39 11.76 -2.89
C ALA A 119 -12.53 11.79 -4.42
N GLN A 120 -12.72 13.00 -5.00
CA GLN A 120 -12.91 13.15 -6.45
C GLN A 120 -11.60 13.27 -7.24
N LYS A 121 -10.44 13.29 -6.57
CA LYS A 121 -9.17 13.57 -7.23
C LYS A 121 -8.40 12.30 -7.58
N VAL A 122 -8.46 11.30 -6.72
CA VAL A 122 -7.76 10.03 -6.88
C VAL A 122 -8.46 8.92 -6.10
N SER A 123 -8.63 7.78 -6.73
CA SER A 123 -9.01 6.52 -6.09
C SER A 123 -7.78 5.72 -5.80
N PHE A 124 -7.75 5.02 -4.67
CA PHE A 124 -6.62 4.16 -4.32
C PHE A 124 -7.08 2.86 -3.68
N ASN A 125 -6.21 1.88 -3.72
CA ASN A 125 -6.30 0.67 -2.91
C ASN A 125 -4.90 0.24 -2.48
N LEU A 126 -4.81 -0.56 -1.43
CA LEU A 126 -3.57 -1.18 -0.99
C LEU A 126 -3.82 -2.61 -0.52
N SER A 127 -2.84 -3.47 -0.78
CA SER A 127 -2.75 -4.82 -0.23
C SER A 127 -1.33 -5.06 0.25
N HIS A 128 -1.18 -5.89 1.26
CA HIS A 128 0.14 -6.29 1.75
C HIS A 128 0.13 -7.75 2.19
N SER A 129 1.21 -8.44 1.90
CA SER A 129 1.45 -9.80 2.36
C SER A 129 2.93 -9.95 2.72
N HIS A 130 3.21 -10.57 3.87
CA HIS A 130 4.55 -10.74 4.40
C HIS A 130 5.28 -9.39 4.53
N GLU A 131 6.34 -9.16 3.75
CA GLU A 131 7.18 -7.95 3.81
C GLU A 131 6.88 -6.93 2.71
N LEU A 132 5.93 -7.23 1.83
CA LEU A 132 5.63 -6.41 0.67
C LEU A 132 4.28 -5.71 0.83
N VAL A 133 4.22 -4.46 0.42
CA VAL A 133 2.98 -3.69 0.24
C VAL A 133 2.88 -3.16 -1.18
N LEU A 134 1.70 -3.30 -1.77
CA LEU A 134 1.34 -2.70 -3.06
C LEU A 134 0.29 -1.61 -2.86
N TYR A 135 0.41 -0.56 -3.67
CA TYR A 135 -0.56 0.54 -3.73
C TYR A 135 -0.95 0.76 -5.18
N SER A 136 -2.25 0.86 -5.45
CA SER A 136 -2.76 1.23 -6.75
C SER A 136 -3.48 2.57 -6.70
N PHE A 137 -3.35 3.37 -7.75
CA PHE A 137 -3.98 4.69 -7.89
C PHE A 137 -4.60 4.84 -9.27
N SER A 138 -5.78 5.47 -9.33
CA SER A 138 -6.50 5.85 -10.56
C SER A 138 -7.20 7.18 -10.36
N SER A 139 -7.32 8.00 -11.43
CA SER A 139 -8.01 9.30 -11.37
C SER A 139 -9.53 9.17 -11.40
N SER A 140 -10.08 8.20 -12.13
CA SER A 140 -11.50 8.20 -12.53
C SER A 140 -12.26 6.91 -12.19
N ARG A 141 -11.58 5.86 -11.71
CA ARG A 141 -12.18 4.53 -11.50
C ARG A 141 -11.91 3.98 -10.11
N ASN A 142 -12.88 3.26 -9.57
CA ASN A 142 -12.63 2.42 -8.42
C ASN A 142 -11.64 1.31 -8.81
N ILE A 143 -10.66 1.08 -7.95
CA ILE A 143 -9.58 0.14 -8.21
C ILE A 143 -9.39 -0.80 -7.02
N GLY A 144 -9.05 -2.05 -7.33
CA GLY A 144 -8.60 -3.07 -6.38
C GLY A 144 -7.18 -3.49 -6.70
N ILE A 145 -6.45 -3.90 -5.68
CA ILE A 145 -5.14 -4.56 -5.82
C ILE A 145 -5.04 -5.61 -4.73
N ASP A 146 -4.38 -6.71 -5.06
CA ASP A 146 -4.06 -7.74 -4.08
C ASP A 146 -2.65 -8.28 -4.30
N VAL A 147 -2.05 -8.79 -3.22
CA VAL A 147 -0.74 -9.46 -3.22
C VAL A 147 -0.74 -10.53 -2.15
N GLU A 148 -0.30 -11.73 -2.53
CA GLU A 148 -0.16 -12.85 -1.61
C GLU A 148 1.24 -13.46 -1.68
N HIS A 149 1.76 -13.80 -0.51
CA HIS A 149 3.02 -14.54 -0.41
C HIS A 149 2.78 -16.01 -0.73
N ILE A 150 3.46 -16.51 -1.77
CA ILE A 150 3.37 -17.91 -2.15
C ILE A 150 4.05 -18.77 -1.08
N ARG A 151 3.28 -19.63 -0.43
CA ARG A 151 3.75 -20.57 0.59
C ARG A 151 3.14 -21.96 0.36
N PRO A 152 3.81 -23.05 0.75
CA PRO A 152 3.18 -24.36 0.81
C PRO A 152 1.93 -24.29 1.71
N MET A 153 0.83 -24.86 1.25
CA MET A 153 -0.41 -24.98 2.01
C MET A 153 -0.72 -26.47 2.20
N GLU A 154 -0.74 -26.93 3.45
CA GLU A 154 -1.00 -28.33 3.79
C GLU A 154 -2.45 -28.71 3.48
N ASP A 155 -3.40 -27.75 3.57
CA ASP A 155 -4.83 -27.98 3.38
C ASP A 155 -5.35 -27.51 2.00
N LEU A 156 -4.48 -27.41 0.99
CA LEU A 156 -4.83 -26.86 -0.33
C LEU A 156 -6.01 -27.60 -0.97
N GLU A 157 -6.00 -28.95 -0.91
CA GLU A 157 -7.07 -29.78 -1.47
C GLU A 157 -8.40 -29.54 -0.75
N LEU A 158 -8.40 -29.47 0.58
CA LEU A 158 -9.61 -29.19 1.37
C LEU A 158 -10.17 -27.79 1.07
N ILE A 159 -9.30 -26.80 0.92
CA ILE A 159 -9.70 -25.44 0.56
C ILE A 159 -10.31 -25.44 -0.85
N ALA A 160 -9.69 -26.13 -1.80
CA ALA A 160 -10.19 -26.25 -3.16
C ALA A 160 -11.57 -26.94 -3.19
N GLU A 161 -11.75 -28.05 -2.49
CA GLU A 161 -13.02 -28.79 -2.42
C GLU A 161 -14.18 -27.95 -1.84
N HIS A 162 -13.89 -27.04 -0.89
CA HIS A 162 -14.92 -26.20 -0.28
C HIS A 162 -15.27 -24.93 -1.06
N ASN A 163 -14.35 -24.44 -1.91
CA ASN A 163 -14.49 -23.12 -2.52
C ASN A 163 -14.58 -23.14 -4.05
N PHE A 164 -14.15 -24.21 -4.71
CA PHE A 164 -14.13 -24.30 -6.16
C PHE A 164 -15.09 -25.35 -6.72
N SER A 165 -15.52 -25.15 -7.94
CA SER A 165 -16.31 -26.14 -8.68
C SER A 165 -15.44 -27.36 -9.05
N THR A 166 -16.09 -28.51 -9.30
CA THR A 166 -15.41 -29.74 -9.72
C THR A 166 -14.52 -29.54 -10.95
N ARG A 167 -14.91 -28.64 -11.86
CA ARG A 167 -14.15 -28.30 -13.06
C ARG A 167 -12.86 -27.55 -12.70
N GLU A 168 -12.96 -26.53 -11.85
CA GLU A 168 -11.80 -25.75 -11.40
C GLU A 168 -10.81 -26.61 -10.63
N ILE A 169 -11.30 -27.53 -9.77
CA ILE A 169 -10.47 -28.49 -9.05
C ILE A 169 -9.69 -29.39 -10.02
N ALA A 170 -10.33 -29.82 -11.12
CA ALA A 170 -9.67 -30.66 -12.13
C ALA A 170 -8.55 -29.93 -12.88
N GLU A 171 -8.67 -28.60 -13.03
CA GLU A 171 -7.65 -27.75 -13.67
C GLU A 171 -6.46 -27.41 -12.74
N LEU A 172 -6.59 -27.63 -11.41
CA LEU A 172 -5.51 -27.42 -10.42
C LEU A 172 -4.55 -28.62 -10.27
N LYS A 173 -4.88 -29.77 -10.85
CA LYS A 173 -4.07 -31.00 -10.83
C LYS A 173 -3.21 -31.10 -12.08
#